data_cdc8a0de4444ad18902ac385525edabf
#
_entry.id   cdc8a0de4444ad18902ac385525edabf
#
_cell.length_a   1.000
_cell.length_b   1.000
_cell.length_c   1.000
_cell.angle_alpha   90.00
_cell.angle_beta   90.00
_cell.angle_gamma   90.00
#
_symmetry.space_group_name_H-M   'P 1'
#
loop_
_entity.id
_entity.type
_entity.pdbx_description
1 polymer ?
#
loop_
_entity_poly.entity_id
_entity_poly.type
_entity_poly.pdbx_seq_one_letter_code
_entity_poly.pdbx_strand_id
1 'polypeptide(L)'
;GANYIKYLLHKKYVNEDIKVIVLDALTYAGNLGTIKDDIDNERCIFVKGDIRDRELADKLFAEYDIDYLVNFAAESHVDRSIEDPQLFLSVNILGTQNLMDAARRAWVTGKDEQGYPTWKEGKRYHQVSTDEVYGSLGVEGYFTEETPLCPHSPYSASKTSADHFVMAYHDTYHMPISITRCSNNYGPYHFPEKLIPLIINNILEGKKLPVYGEGLNVRDWLYVEDHCKAIDMVVREGRVGEVYNVGGHNEMKNIDIVKLTIKTIHNMMEEDKNLRTILKKQVKDANGDIDISWINEELITHVPDRLGHDARYAIDPTKIKNELGWYPETMFADGIVKTIRWNLEHQDWIQEVTSGDYQKYYDMMYTKKGR
;
A
#
# COMPACT_ATOMS: atom_id res chain seq x y z
N GLY A 1 5.56 2.57 -1.74
CA GLY A 1 6.94 2.96 -2.08
C GLY A 1 7.45 4.14 -1.28
N ALA A 2 6.76 5.30 -1.28
CA ALA A 2 7.27 6.54 -0.68
C ALA A 2 7.70 6.41 0.79
N ASN A 3 6.86 5.82 1.65
CA ASN A 3 7.24 5.58 3.06
C ASN A 3 8.46 4.67 3.20
N TYR A 4 8.64 3.70 2.30
CA TYR A 4 9.80 2.83 2.34
C TYR A 4 11.09 3.60 1.97
N ILE A 5 11.05 4.47 0.97
CA ILE A 5 12.15 5.38 0.62
C ILE A 5 12.53 6.23 1.84
N LYS A 6 11.54 6.90 2.46
CA LYS A 6 11.75 7.72 3.66
C LYS A 6 12.30 6.91 4.85
N TYR A 7 11.81 5.70 5.05
CA TYR A 7 12.31 4.78 6.06
C TYR A 7 13.79 4.44 5.85
N LEU A 8 14.16 4.07 4.63
CA LEU A 8 15.55 3.75 4.30
C LEU A 8 16.48 4.95 4.52
N LEU A 9 16.13 6.11 3.98
CA LEU A 9 17.01 7.27 3.94
C LEU A 9 17.08 8.02 5.27
N HIS A 10 15.97 8.11 6.03
CA HIS A 10 15.88 8.98 7.20
C HIS A 10 15.76 8.25 8.54
N LYS A 11 15.57 6.94 8.54
CA LYS A 11 15.42 6.17 9.78
C LYS A 11 16.42 5.03 9.89
N LYS A 12 16.52 4.17 8.89
CA LYS A 12 17.31 2.94 8.99
C LYS A 12 18.79 3.16 8.62
N TYR A 13 19.05 3.79 7.47
CA TYR A 13 20.40 3.91 6.89
C TYR A 13 20.87 5.37 6.77
N VAL A 14 20.58 6.17 7.80
CA VAL A 14 20.88 7.63 7.81
C VAL A 14 22.36 7.92 7.55
N ASN A 15 23.25 7.10 8.13
CA ASN A 15 24.70 7.28 8.08
C ASN A 15 25.41 6.24 7.20
N GLU A 16 24.66 5.47 6.41
CA GLU A 16 25.21 4.43 5.55
C GLU A 16 25.19 4.88 4.08
N ASP A 17 26.15 4.37 3.32
CA ASP A 17 26.24 4.64 1.88
C ASP A 17 25.29 3.72 1.12
N ILE A 18 24.00 4.06 1.14
CA ILE A 18 22.98 3.41 0.32
C ILE A 18 22.54 4.35 -0.80
N LYS A 19 22.23 3.75 -1.95
CA LYS A 19 21.63 4.44 -3.09
C LYS A 19 20.28 3.83 -3.42
N VAL A 20 19.25 4.65 -3.53
CA VAL A 20 17.88 4.25 -3.87
C VAL A 20 17.54 4.75 -5.26
N ILE A 21 17.29 3.83 -6.19
CA ILE A 21 16.80 4.15 -7.53
C ILE A 21 15.29 3.96 -7.53
N VAL A 22 14.55 5.03 -7.74
CA VAL A 22 13.09 5.03 -7.75
C VAL A 22 12.59 5.04 -9.19
N LEU A 23 12.06 3.90 -9.65
CA LEU A 23 11.37 3.80 -10.93
C LEU A 23 9.86 3.89 -10.71
N ASP A 24 9.20 4.91 -11.27
CA ASP A 24 7.75 5.10 -11.17
C ASP A 24 7.19 5.71 -12.46
N ALA A 25 6.06 5.18 -12.92
CA ALA A 25 5.41 5.66 -14.14
C ALA A 25 4.63 6.98 -13.93
N LEU A 26 4.42 7.38 -12.67
CA LEU A 26 3.60 8.53 -12.28
C LEU A 26 2.22 8.49 -12.93
N THR A 27 1.53 7.35 -12.79
CA THR A 27 0.13 7.19 -13.19
C THR A 27 -0.79 7.98 -12.24
N TYR A 28 -2.09 7.76 -12.28
CA TYR A 28 -3.07 8.56 -11.53
C TYR A 28 -2.79 8.71 -10.02
N ALA A 29 -2.18 7.70 -9.39
CA ALA A 29 -1.82 7.70 -7.97
C ALA A 29 -0.36 8.11 -7.72
N GLY A 30 0.43 8.26 -8.78
CA GLY A 30 1.83 8.66 -8.72
C GLY A 30 1.96 10.18 -8.55
N ASN A 31 2.61 10.59 -7.47
CA ASN A 31 2.88 12.00 -7.20
C ASN A 31 4.33 12.19 -6.77
N LEU A 32 5.10 12.89 -7.61
CA LEU A 32 6.51 13.17 -7.34
C LEU A 32 6.69 14.09 -6.12
N GLY A 33 5.72 14.98 -5.83
CA GLY A 33 5.72 15.83 -4.65
C GLY A 33 5.84 15.07 -3.33
N THR A 34 5.41 13.81 -3.31
CA THR A 34 5.52 12.94 -2.12
C THR A 34 6.96 12.65 -1.71
N ILE A 35 7.89 12.61 -2.66
CA ILE A 35 9.31 12.28 -2.44
C ILE A 35 10.26 13.36 -2.96
N LYS A 36 9.77 14.55 -3.35
CA LYS A 36 10.58 15.60 -3.95
C LYS A 36 11.76 16.02 -3.08
N ASP A 37 11.55 16.06 -1.77
CA ASP A 37 12.56 16.46 -0.80
C ASP A 37 13.57 15.33 -0.48
N ASP A 38 13.27 14.11 -0.91
CA ASP A 38 14.15 12.95 -0.78
C ASP A 38 15.08 12.79 -1.99
N ILE A 39 14.69 13.37 -3.15
CA ILE A 39 15.46 13.26 -4.40
C ILE A 39 16.61 14.26 -4.35
N ASP A 40 17.84 13.74 -4.22
CA ASP A 40 19.08 14.53 -4.18
C ASP A 40 20.05 14.20 -5.32
N ASN A 41 19.71 13.20 -6.16
CA ASN A 41 20.54 12.65 -7.25
C ASN A 41 21.87 12.01 -6.81
N GLU A 42 22.10 11.89 -5.52
CA GLU A 42 23.23 11.18 -4.94
C GLU A 42 22.76 9.88 -4.29
N ARG A 43 21.96 9.99 -3.21
CA ARG A 43 21.40 8.85 -2.48
C ARG A 43 20.02 8.42 -2.98
N CYS A 44 19.24 9.33 -3.56
CA CYS A 44 17.92 9.04 -4.10
C CYS A 44 17.79 9.59 -5.53
N ILE A 45 17.72 8.70 -6.49
CA ILE A 45 17.62 9.01 -7.92
C ILE A 45 16.22 8.63 -8.40
N PHE A 46 15.52 9.59 -9.00
CA PHE A 46 14.22 9.32 -9.61
C PHE A 46 14.34 9.10 -11.12
N VAL A 47 13.70 8.01 -11.59
CA VAL A 47 13.57 7.68 -13.00
C VAL A 47 12.08 7.54 -13.34
N LYS A 48 11.56 8.42 -14.20
CA LYS A 48 10.20 8.25 -14.72
C LYS A 48 10.18 7.16 -15.78
N GLY A 49 9.40 6.11 -15.53
CA GLY A 49 9.25 5.02 -16.48
C GLY A 49 8.30 3.93 -16.00
N ASP A 50 7.90 3.10 -16.92
CA ASP A 50 6.96 1.99 -16.69
C ASP A 50 7.73 0.69 -16.49
N ILE A 51 7.34 -0.12 -15.52
CA ILE A 51 7.95 -1.45 -15.28
C ILE A 51 7.78 -2.41 -16.45
N ARG A 52 6.86 -2.13 -17.38
CA ARG A 52 6.65 -2.89 -18.63
C ARG A 52 7.68 -2.54 -19.72
N ASP A 53 8.40 -1.42 -19.56
CA ASP A 53 9.43 -1.02 -20.51
C ASP A 53 10.71 -1.84 -20.29
N ARG A 54 10.94 -2.79 -21.20
CA ARG A 54 12.07 -3.73 -21.12
C ARG A 54 13.41 -3.02 -21.32
N GLU A 55 13.48 -2.10 -22.26
CA GLU A 55 14.74 -1.40 -22.59
C GLU A 55 15.16 -0.51 -21.39
N LEU A 56 14.20 0.16 -20.77
CA LEU A 56 14.45 0.95 -19.57
C LEU A 56 14.90 0.08 -18.39
N ALA A 57 14.22 -1.04 -18.15
CA ALA A 57 14.62 -1.97 -17.08
C ALA A 57 16.06 -2.49 -17.29
N ASP A 58 16.38 -2.95 -18.49
CA ASP A 58 17.72 -3.42 -18.84
C ASP A 58 18.78 -2.30 -18.70
N LYS A 59 18.46 -1.07 -19.10
CA LYS A 59 19.33 0.10 -18.95
C LYS A 59 19.62 0.39 -17.48
N LEU A 60 18.62 0.36 -16.60
CA LEU A 60 18.82 0.61 -15.17
C LEU A 60 19.78 -0.42 -14.54
N PHE A 61 19.62 -1.68 -14.88
CA PHE A 61 20.55 -2.73 -14.41
C PHE A 61 21.94 -2.64 -15.00
N ALA A 62 22.09 -2.06 -16.19
CA ALA A 62 23.40 -1.82 -16.80
C ALA A 62 24.10 -0.57 -16.21
N GLU A 63 23.33 0.44 -15.82
CA GLU A 63 23.84 1.69 -15.27
C GLU A 63 24.17 1.59 -13.78
N TYR A 64 23.35 0.82 -13.03
CA TYR A 64 23.49 0.66 -11.58
C TYR A 64 23.71 -0.81 -11.21
N ASP A 65 24.67 -1.08 -10.34
CA ASP A 65 24.85 -2.43 -9.77
C ASP A 65 23.81 -2.65 -8.65
N ILE A 66 22.57 -2.93 -9.06
CA ILE A 66 21.43 -3.08 -8.17
C ILE A 66 21.58 -4.36 -7.34
N ASP A 67 21.58 -4.23 -6.00
CA ASP A 67 21.59 -5.37 -5.08
C ASP A 67 20.20 -5.89 -4.80
N TYR A 68 19.28 -4.99 -4.49
CA TYR A 68 17.91 -5.31 -4.12
C TYR A 68 16.92 -4.63 -5.06
N LEU A 69 16.05 -5.41 -5.70
CA LEU A 69 14.90 -4.89 -6.41
C LEU A 69 13.66 -5.14 -5.56
N VAL A 70 13.01 -4.07 -5.08
CA VAL A 70 11.75 -4.16 -4.31
C VAL A 70 10.61 -3.65 -5.17
N ASN A 71 9.75 -4.55 -5.62
CA ASN A 71 8.63 -4.23 -6.50
C ASN A 71 7.38 -3.84 -5.72
N PHE A 72 7.12 -2.53 -5.63
CA PHE A 72 5.87 -1.94 -5.14
C PHE A 72 4.89 -1.60 -6.28
N ALA A 73 5.38 -1.55 -7.52
CA ALA A 73 4.58 -1.09 -8.64
C ALA A 73 3.43 -2.05 -8.92
N ALA A 74 2.22 -1.52 -8.87
CA ALA A 74 0.99 -2.25 -9.16
C ALA A 74 -0.18 -1.30 -9.39
N GLU A 75 -1.12 -1.69 -10.23
CA GLU A 75 -2.50 -1.22 -10.15
C GLU A 75 -3.14 -1.91 -8.93
N SER A 76 -3.77 -1.14 -8.01
CA SER A 76 -4.15 -1.66 -6.69
C SER A 76 -5.58 -1.34 -6.24
N HIS A 77 -6.39 -0.68 -7.06
CA HIS A 77 -7.76 -0.33 -6.69
C HIS A 77 -8.76 -1.35 -7.22
N VAL A 78 -9.43 -2.09 -6.32
CA VAL A 78 -10.33 -3.19 -6.70
C VAL A 78 -11.43 -2.74 -7.65
N ASP A 79 -12.11 -1.60 -7.40
CA ASP A 79 -13.19 -1.12 -8.30
C ASP A 79 -12.66 -0.83 -9.72
N ARG A 80 -11.45 -0.26 -9.83
CA ARG A 80 -10.80 -0.06 -11.14
C ARG A 80 -10.49 -1.38 -11.83
N SER A 81 -10.15 -2.43 -11.07
CA SER A 81 -9.88 -3.76 -11.63
C SER A 81 -11.12 -4.41 -12.23
N ILE A 82 -12.30 -4.08 -11.69
CA ILE A 82 -13.59 -4.55 -12.23
C ILE A 82 -13.92 -3.82 -13.53
N GLU A 83 -13.57 -2.53 -13.63
CA GLU A 83 -13.81 -1.72 -14.83
C GLU A 83 -12.82 -1.99 -15.95
N ASP A 84 -11.53 -2.15 -15.65
CA ASP A 84 -10.45 -2.42 -16.61
C ASP A 84 -9.50 -3.52 -16.12
N PRO A 85 -9.89 -4.79 -16.15
CA PRO A 85 -9.05 -5.89 -15.69
C PRO A 85 -7.79 -6.07 -16.54
N GLN A 86 -7.81 -5.67 -17.81
CA GLN A 86 -6.67 -5.83 -18.73
C GLN A 86 -5.47 -4.99 -18.30
N LEU A 87 -5.71 -3.78 -17.76
CA LEU A 87 -4.65 -2.94 -17.22
C LEU A 87 -3.93 -3.66 -16.07
N PHE A 88 -4.68 -4.32 -15.18
CA PHE A 88 -4.12 -5.07 -14.04
C PHE A 88 -3.27 -6.27 -14.48
N LEU A 89 -3.69 -7.00 -15.51
CA LEU A 89 -2.89 -8.08 -16.10
C LEU A 89 -1.59 -7.54 -16.68
N SER A 90 -1.67 -6.45 -17.42
CA SER A 90 -0.52 -5.83 -18.08
C SER A 90 0.50 -5.31 -17.07
N VAL A 91 0.06 -4.54 -16.06
CA VAL A 91 0.96 -3.93 -15.08
C VAL A 91 1.45 -4.96 -14.07
N ASN A 92 0.51 -5.66 -13.39
CA ASN A 92 0.87 -6.47 -12.23
C ASN A 92 1.55 -7.78 -12.61
N ILE A 93 1.25 -8.36 -13.78
CA ILE A 93 1.83 -9.63 -14.21
C ILE A 93 2.98 -9.39 -15.18
N LEU A 94 2.72 -8.77 -16.33
CA LEU A 94 3.76 -8.58 -17.36
C LEU A 94 4.85 -7.62 -16.88
N GLY A 95 4.49 -6.55 -16.14
CA GLY A 95 5.47 -5.66 -15.53
C GLY A 95 6.36 -6.36 -14.50
N THR A 96 5.78 -7.20 -13.64
CA THR A 96 6.55 -8.04 -12.68
C THR A 96 7.50 -8.98 -13.41
N GLN A 97 7.00 -9.71 -14.42
CA GLN A 97 7.81 -10.63 -15.22
C GLN A 97 8.96 -9.88 -15.92
N ASN A 98 8.71 -8.70 -16.46
CA ASN A 98 9.74 -7.89 -17.12
C ASN A 98 10.88 -7.49 -16.15
N LEU A 99 10.54 -7.02 -14.95
CA LEU A 99 11.53 -6.68 -13.92
C LEU A 99 12.35 -7.91 -13.49
N MET A 100 11.71 -9.06 -13.32
CA MET A 100 12.40 -10.31 -12.98
C MET A 100 13.35 -10.75 -14.06
N ASP A 101 12.96 -10.63 -15.33
CA ASP A 101 13.84 -10.95 -16.45
C ASP A 101 15.05 -10.01 -16.54
N ALA A 102 14.87 -8.71 -16.29
CA ALA A 102 15.97 -7.76 -16.24
C ALA A 102 16.96 -8.09 -15.11
N ALA A 103 16.43 -8.34 -13.91
CA ALA A 103 17.24 -8.79 -12.76
C ALA A 103 17.97 -10.11 -13.04
N ARG A 104 17.27 -11.08 -13.64
CA ARG A 104 17.86 -12.38 -14.01
C ARG A 104 19.03 -12.21 -14.97
N ARG A 105 18.88 -11.39 -16.01
CA ARG A 105 19.98 -11.13 -16.97
C ARG A 105 21.19 -10.46 -16.33
N ALA A 106 20.95 -9.54 -15.38
CA ALA A 106 22.00 -8.78 -14.73
C ALA A 106 22.75 -9.53 -13.62
N TRP A 107 22.06 -10.44 -12.93
CA TRP A 107 22.59 -11.12 -11.75
C TRP A 107 23.14 -12.52 -12.01
N VAL A 108 22.82 -13.14 -13.15
CA VAL A 108 23.34 -14.46 -13.51
C VAL A 108 24.87 -14.41 -13.71
N THR A 109 25.60 -15.37 -13.15
CA THR A 109 27.06 -15.47 -13.27
C THR A 109 27.52 -16.68 -14.14
N GLY A 110 26.66 -17.68 -14.28
CA GLY A 110 26.96 -18.91 -15.02
C GLY A 110 25.91 -19.98 -14.78
N LYS A 111 26.37 -21.23 -14.78
CA LYS A 111 25.55 -22.40 -14.45
C LYS A 111 26.35 -23.34 -13.53
N ASP A 112 25.63 -24.02 -12.63
CA ASP A 112 26.15 -25.08 -11.81
C ASP A 112 26.32 -26.42 -12.60
N GLU A 113 26.74 -27.45 -11.91
CA GLU A 113 26.96 -28.79 -12.50
C GLU A 113 25.66 -29.44 -12.99
N GLN A 114 24.51 -29.07 -12.42
CA GLN A 114 23.18 -29.54 -12.81
C GLN A 114 22.56 -28.71 -13.94
N GLY A 115 23.19 -27.59 -14.31
CA GLY A 115 22.76 -26.71 -15.38
C GLY A 115 21.83 -25.55 -14.93
N TYR A 116 21.62 -25.42 -13.63
CA TYR A 116 20.87 -24.27 -13.07
C TYR A 116 21.72 -22.99 -13.08
N PRO A 117 21.09 -21.81 -13.27
CA PRO A 117 21.80 -20.54 -13.17
C PRO A 117 22.45 -20.35 -11.80
N THR A 118 23.66 -19.82 -11.80
CA THR A 118 24.35 -19.32 -10.60
C THR A 118 24.21 -17.80 -10.53
N TRP A 119 24.19 -17.26 -9.34
CA TRP A 119 23.81 -15.88 -9.08
C TRP A 119 24.95 -15.09 -8.40
N LYS A 120 25.01 -13.79 -8.67
CA LYS A 120 25.83 -12.87 -7.88
C LYS A 120 25.36 -12.92 -6.42
N GLU A 121 26.31 -12.93 -5.50
CA GLU A 121 26.03 -12.93 -4.06
C GLU A 121 25.37 -11.60 -3.63
N GLY A 122 24.52 -11.66 -2.59
CA GLY A 122 23.85 -10.49 -2.01
C GLY A 122 22.71 -9.90 -2.84
N LYS A 123 22.38 -10.47 -3.99
CA LYS A 123 21.27 -9.99 -4.83
C LYS A 123 19.93 -10.57 -4.38
N ARG A 124 18.87 -9.77 -4.43
CA ARG A 124 17.51 -10.20 -4.10
C ARG A 124 16.43 -9.45 -4.87
N TYR A 125 15.51 -10.19 -5.48
CA TYR A 125 14.22 -9.66 -5.92
C TYR A 125 13.18 -9.82 -4.80
N HIS A 126 12.45 -8.75 -4.47
CA HIS A 126 11.40 -8.79 -3.48
C HIS A 126 10.08 -8.30 -4.07
N GLN A 127 9.02 -9.11 -3.93
CA GLN A 127 7.66 -8.78 -4.34
C GLN A 127 6.84 -8.32 -3.15
N VAL A 128 6.31 -7.11 -3.19
CA VAL A 128 5.30 -6.65 -2.24
C VAL A 128 3.92 -7.09 -2.76
N SER A 129 3.28 -8.00 -2.02
CA SER A 129 1.98 -8.57 -2.34
C SER A 129 0.93 -8.21 -1.26
N THR A 130 -0.19 -8.88 -1.26
CA THR A 130 -1.37 -8.57 -0.44
C THR A 130 -1.98 -9.85 0.14
N ASP A 131 -2.67 -9.76 1.26
CA ASP A 131 -3.48 -10.82 1.84
C ASP A 131 -4.72 -11.17 1.00
N GLU A 132 -5.16 -10.27 0.12
CA GLU A 132 -6.29 -10.51 -0.78
C GLU A 132 -6.08 -11.69 -1.74
N VAL A 133 -4.83 -12.15 -1.92
CA VAL A 133 -4.52 -13.34 -2.73
C VAL A 133 -5.06 -14.63 -2.13
N TYR A 134 -5.30 -14.65 -0.81
CA TYR A 134 -5.84 -15.82 -0.10
C TYR A 134 -7.36 -16.00 -0.27
N GLY A 135 -8.08 -14.97 -0.66
CA GLY A 135 -9.54 -14.96 -0.72
C GLY A 135 -10.18 -14.53 0.61
N SER A 136 -11.37 -15.04 0.91
CA SER A 136 -12.17 -14.63 2.06
C SER A 136 -12.15 -15.65 3.18
N LEU A 137 -11.90 -15.21 4.42
CA LEU A 137 -12.07 -16.01 5.62
C LEU A 137 -13.53 -16.03 6.07
N GLY A 138 -13.90 -17.10 6.79
CA GLY A 138 -15.09 -17.14 7.61
C GLY A 138 -14.94 -16.30 8.89
N VAL A 139 -15.76 -16.62 9.89
CA VAL A 139 -15.79 -15.88 11.18
C VAL A 139 -14.49 -16.09 11.98
N GLU A 140 -13.85 -17.24 11.84
CA GLU A 140 -12.68 -17.65 12.60
C GLU A 140 -11.50 -18.02 11.68
N GLY A 141 -10.31 -18.17 12.27
CA GLY A 141 -9.07 -18.58 11.59
C GLY A 141 -8.26 -17.43 11.05
N TYR A 142 -7.07 -17.76 10.54
CA TYR A 142 -6.12 -16.85 9.93
C TYR A 142 -5.53 -17.49 8.67
N PHE A 143 -5.20 -16.69 7.69
CA PHE A 143 -4.37 -17.11 6.57
C PHE A 143 -2.92 -17.25 7.03
N THR A 144 -2.33 -18.41 6.79
CA THR A 144 -0.90 -18.67 6.90
C THR A 144 -0.27 -18.67 5.50
N GLU A 145 1.05 -18.71 5.43
CA GLU A 145 1.75 -18.81 4.14
C GLU A 145 1.45 -20.11 3.38
N GLU A 146 1.02 -21.17 4.10
CA GLU A 146 0.60 -22.47 3.54
C GLU A 146 -0.85 -22.45 3.00
N THR A 147 -1.63 -21.41 3.28
CA THR A 147 -3.01 -21.31 2.81
C THR A 147 -3.05 -21.24 1.28
N PRO A 148 -3.83 -22.09 0.60
CA PRO A 148 -4.00 -22.00 -0.85
C PRO A 148 -4.52 -20.63 -1.29
N LEU A 149 -4.01 -20.15 -2.41
CA LEU A 149 -4.44 -18.86 -2.98
C LEU A 149 -5.78 -19.03 -3.70
N CYS A 150 -6.77 -18.19 -3.34
CA CYS A 150 -8.13 -18.25 -3.88
C CYS A 150 -8.69 -16.81 -4.09
N PRO A 151 -8.14 -16.02 -5.02
CA PRO A 151 -8.52 -14.63 -5.23
C PRO A 151 -9.94 -14.49 -5.80
N HIS A 152 -10.70 -13.46 -5.35
CA HIS A 152 -12.09 -13.23 -5.78
C HIS A 152 -12.28 -11.94 -6.62
N SER A 153 -11.24 -11.15 -6.82
CA SER A 153 -11.31 -9.94 -7.66
C SER A 153 -10.25 -9.98 -8.77
N PRO A 154 -10.44 -9.22 -9.88
CA PRO A 154 -9.40 -9.10 -10.91
C PRO A 154 -8.07 -8.57 -10.36
N TYR A 155 -8.13 -7.64 -9.39
CA TYR A 155 -6.94 -7.16 -8.68
C TYR A 155 -6.24 -8.30 -7.94
N SER A 156 -6.94 -8.99 -7.04
CA SER A 156 -6.32 -10.07 -6.25
C SER A 156 -5.84 -11.23 -7.14
N ALA A 157 -6.56 -11.56 -8.23
CA ALA A 157 -6.13 -12.53 -9.21
C ALA A 157 -4.83 -12.11 -9.92
N SER A 158 -4.68 -10.82 -10.26
CA SER A 158 -3.45 -10.31 -10.88
C SER A 158 -2.25 -10.37 -9.93
N LYS A 159 -2.46 -10.06 -8.63
CA LYS A 159 -1.42 -10.16 -7.59
C LYS A 159 -1.04 -11.61 -7.30
N THR A 160 -2.03 -12.51 -7.23
CA THR A 160 -1.80 -13.97 -7.12
C THR A 160 -0.96 -14.50 -8.28
N SER A 161 -1.30 -14.09 -9.51
CA SER A 161 -0.54 -14.47 -10.69
C SER A 161 0.90 -13.96 -10.64
N ALA A 162 1.12 -12.71 -10.20
CA ALA A 162 2.46 -12.16 -10.01
C ALA A 162 3.26 -12.96 -8.96
N ASP A 163 2.65 -13.31 -7.82
CA ASP A 163 3.28 -14.15 -6.79
C ASP A 163 3.69 -15.51 -7.37
N HIS A 164 2.82 -16.15 -8.15
CA HIS A 164 3.14 -17.42 -8.79
C HIS A 164 4.28 -17.31 -9.81
N PHE A 165 4.36 -16.20 -10.58
CA PHE A 165 5.51 -15.97 -11.45
C PHE A 165 6.80 -15.81 -10.67
N VAL A 166 6.78 -15.08 -9.54
CA VAL A 166 7.95 -14.90 -8.67
C VAL A 166 8.41 -16.25 -8.12
N MET A 167 7.50 -17.08 -7.61
CA MET A 167 7.82 -18.41 -7.13
C MET A 167 8.33 -19.33 -8.25
N ALA A 168 7.71 -19.31 -9.43
CA ALA A 168 8.14 -20.10 -10.59
C ALA A 168 9.56 -19.75 -11.04
N TYR A 169 9.99 -18.48 -10.93
CA TYR A 169 11.37 -18.09 -11.21
C TYR A 169 12.34 -18.66 -10.17
N HIS A 170 11.93 -18.76 -8.92
CA HIS A 170 12.70 -19.44 -7.89
C HIS A 170 12.83 -20.94 -8.21
N ASP A 171 11.71 -21.61 -8.42
CA ASP A 171 11.66 -23.06 -8.65
C ASP A 171 12.39 -23.47 -9.93
N THR A 172 12.27 -22.66 -11.00
CA THR A 172 12.85 -22.98 -12.31
C THR A 172 14.32 -22.57 -12.43
N TYR A 173 14.67 -21.41 -11.87
CA TYR A 173 16.00 -20.82 -12.07
C TYR A 173 16.80 -20.69 -10.78
N HIS A 174 16.28 -21.11 -9.64
CA HIS A 174 16.85 -20.88 -8.31
C HIS A 174 17.14 -19.38 -8.05
N MET A 175 16.35 -18.49 -8.67
CA MET A 175 16.51 -17.05 -8.54
C MET A 175 16.33 -16.61 -7.08
N PRO A 176 17.21 -15.73 -6.54
CA PRO A 176 17.08 -15.24 -5.17
C PRO A 176 15.91 -14.26 -5.05
N ILE A 177 14.78 -14.77 -4.58
CA ILE A 177 13.54 -13.99 -4.40
C ILE A 177 13.04 -14.05 -2.95
N SER A 178 12.14 -13.15 -2.62
CA SER A 178 11.26 -13.21 -1.46
C SER A 178 9.94 -12.48 -1.74
N ILE A 179 8.89 -12.83 -1.00
CA ILE A 179 7.57 -12.20 -1.12
C ILE A 179 7.09 -11.79 0.28
N THR A 180 6.52 -10.59 0.42
CA THR A 180 5.67 -10.25 1.57
C THR A 180 4.22 -10.12 1.14
N ARG A 181 3.30 -10.72 1.91
CA ARG A 181 1.86 -10.53 1.78
C ARG A 181 1.38 -9.75 2.99
N CYS A 182 0.96 -8.51 2.76
CA CYS A 182 0.59 -7.61 3.85
C CYS A 182 -0.92 -7.45 3.96
N SER A 183 -1.36 -7.16 5.18
CA SER A 183 -2.71 -6.68 5.46
C SER A 183 -2.90 -5.22 5.04
N ASN A 184 -4.10 -4.65 5.27
CA ASN A 184 -4.44 -3.30 4.85
C ASN A 184 -3.52 -2.25 5.49
N ASN A 185 -2.78 -1.52 4.68
CA ASN A 185 -1.88 -0.47 5.16
C ASN A 185 -2.61 0.83 5.43
N TYR A 186 -2.17 1.58 6.45
CA TYR A 186 -2.60 2.94 6.74
C TYR A 186 -1.46 3.78 7.31
N GLY A 187 -1.57 5.10 7.25
CA GLY A 187 -0.53 6.01 7.72
C GLY A 187 -0.33 7.23 6.82
N PRO A 188 0.78 7.96 6.98
CA PRO A 188 1.17 9.08 6.13
C PRO A 188 1.21 8.72 4.65
N TYR A 189 0.87 9.68 3.78
CA TYR A 189 0.89 9.52 2.32
C TYR A 189 -0.03 8.42 1.78
N HIS A 190 -1.05 8.01 2.55
CA HIS A 190 -2.06 7.08 2.07
C HIS A 190 -2.96 7.76 1.05
N PHE A 191 -3.06 7.21 -0.18
CA PHE A 191 -3.75 7.86 -1.29
C PHE A 191 -5.25 8.05 -1.01
N PRO A 192 -5.83 9.22 -1.33
CA PRO A 192 -7.18 9.63 -0.90
C PRO A 192 -8.35 8.76 -1.35
N GLU A 193 -8.18 7.86 -2.32
CA GLU A 193 -9.24 6.91 -2.72
C GLU A 193 -9.45 5.76 -1.71
N LYS A 194 -8.51 5.55 -0.78
CA LYS A 194 -8.59 4.50 0.23
C LYS A 194 -9.42 4.93 1.43
N LEU A 195 -10.01 3.96 2.14
CA LEU A 195 -11.05 4.17 3.16
C LEU A 195 -10.72 5.30 4.15
N ILE A 196 -9.59 5.19 4.88
CA ILE A 196 -9.28 6.15 5.95
C ILE A 196 -9.09 7.57 5.43
N PRO A 197 -8.21 7.86 4.44
CA PRO A 197 -8.06 9.22 3.95
C PRO A 197 -9.30 9.73 3.21
N LEU A 198 -10.09 8.86 2.56
CA LEU A 198 -11.37 9.25 1.95
C LEU A 198 -12.34 9.79 3.01
N ILE A 199 -12.48 9.09 4.14
CA ILE A 199 -13.35 9.52 5.25
C ILE A 199 -12.86 10.85 5.84
N ILE A 200 -11.54 10.98 6.08
CA ILE A 200 -10.96 12.23 6.60
C ILE A 200 -11.28 13.40 5.64
N ASN A 201 -10.98 13.26 4.35
CA ASN A 201 -11.20 14.30 3.36
C ASN A 201 -12.68 14.68 3.23
N ASN A 202 -13.57 13.70 3.23
CA ASN A 202 -15.00 13.96 3.16
C ASN A 202 -15.51 14.72 4.40
N ILE A 203 -15.01 14.42 5.60
CA ILE A 203 -15.32 15.21 6.80
C ILE A 203 -14.83 16.64 6.62
N LEU A 204 -13.59 16.87 6.21
CA LEU A 204 -13.04 18.21 6.00
C LEU A 204 -13.83 19.02 4.97
N GLU A 205 -14.38 18.34 3.97
CA GLU A 205 -15.22 18.95 2.93
C GLU A 205 -16.70 19.09 3.32
N GLY A 206 -17.14 18.54 4.45
CA GLY A 206 -18.54 18.52 4.88
C GLY A 206 -19.41 17.59 4.02
N LYS A 207 -18.82 16.59 3.38
CA LYS A 207 -19.48 15.60 2.52
C LYS A 207 -19.97 14.39 3.34
N LYS A 208 -20.88 13.61 2.74
CA LYS A 208 -21.30 12.32 3.27
C LYS A 208 -20.17 11.29 3.20
N LEU A 209 -20.19 10.32 4.10
CA LEU A 209 -19.21 9.26 4.24
C LEU A 209 -19.77 7.96 3.66
N PRO A 210 -19.37 7.56 2.44
CA PRO A 210 -19.92 6.36 1.81
C PRO A 210 -19.39 5.11 2.50
N VAL A 211 -20.30 4.22 2.90
CA VAL A 211 -20.02 2.92 3.48
C VAL A 211 -20.66 1.85 2.60
N TYR A 212 -19.87 0.93 2.08
CA TYR A 212 -20.38 -0.18 1.27
C TYR A 212 -21.20 -1.15 2.14
N GLY A 213 -22.42 -1.49 1.66
CA GLY A 213 -23.37 -2.32 2.41
C GLY A 213 -23.57 -1.81 3.84
N GLU A 214 -23.53 -2.71 4.82
CA GLU A 214 -23.61 -2.36 6.25
C GLU A 214 -22.24 -2.04 6.87
N GLY A 215 -21.14 -2.11 6.09
CA GLY A 215 -19.78 -1.87 6.58
C GLY A 215 -19.25 -2.96 7.51
N LEU A 216 -19.79 -4.18 7.46
CA LEU A 216 -19.46 -5.29 8.35
C LEU A 216 -18.20 -6.06 7.92
N ASN A 217 -17.65 -5.77 6.75
CA ASN A 217 -16.41 -6.39 6.29
C ASN A 217 -15.28 -6.10 7.27
N VAL A 218 -14.55 -7.15 7.65
CA VAL A 218 -13.44 -7.07 8.60
C VAL A 218 -12.12 -7.02 7.84
N ARG A 219 -11.25 -6.12 8.24
CA ARG A 219 -9.88 -5.98 7.71
C ARG A 219 -8.89 -5.92 8.86
N ASP A 220 -7.73 -6.53 8.67
CA ASP A 220 -6.58 -6.32 9.53
C ASP A 220 -5.83 -5.06 9.06
N TRP A 221 -5.39 -4.21 9.98
CA TRP A 221 -4.78 -2.91 9.68
C TRP A 221 -3.35 -2.82 10.18
N LEU A 222 -2.44 -2.58 9.25
CA LEU A 222 -1.00 -2.50 9.46
C LEU A 222 -0.50 -1.07 9.29
N TYR A 223 0.14 -0.52 10.32
CA TYR A 223 0.73 0.80 10.20
C TYR A 223 1.90 0.78 9.22
N VAL A 224 1.93 1.76 8.32
CA VAL A 224 2.84 1.73 7.15
C VAL A 224 4.32 1.69 7.51
N GLU A 225 4.71 2.26 8.66
CA GLU A 225 6.11 2.21 9.10
C GLU A 225 6.51 0.80 9.56
N ASP A 226 5.61 0.10 10.26
CA ASP A 226 5.85 -1.29 10.65
C ASP A 226 5.95 -2.20 9.42
N HIS A 227 5.17 -1.93 8.38
CA HIS A 227 5.31 -2.62 7.09
C HIS A 227 6.67 -2.34 6.44
N CYS A 228 7.15 -1.08 6.44
CA CYS A 228 8.47 -0.76 5.90
C CYS A 228 9.59 -1.51 6.61
N LYS A 229 9.52 -1.63 7.94
CA LYS A 229 10.45 -2.44 8.74
C LYS A 229 10.42 -3.91 8.33
N ALA A 230 9.23 -4.49 8.17
CA ALA A 230 9.07 -5.89 7.73
C ALA A 230 9.70 -6.13 6.37
N ILE A 231 9.41 -5.27 5.39
CA ILE A 231 9.97 -5.39 4.04
C ILE A 231 11.50 -5.37 4.09
N ASP A 232 12.09 -4.41 4.80
CA ASP A 232 13.55 -4.29 4.88
C ASP A 232 14.19 -5.54 5.52
N MET A 233 13.61 -6.05 6.59
CA MET A 233 14.07 -7.28 7.24
C MET A 233 13.99 -8.49 6.31
N VAL A 234 12.86 -8.67 5.61
CA VAL A 234 12.68 -9.79 4.67
C VAL A 234 13.64 -9.68 3.49
N VAL A 235 13.84 -8.47 2.95
CA VAL A 235 14.76 -8.23 1.83
C VAL A 235 16.20 -8.63 2.19
N ARG A 236 16.63 -8.29 3.40
CA ARG A 236 18.03 -8.49 3.82
C ARG A 236 18.30 -9.83 4.51
N GLU A 237 17.38 -10.26 5.35
CA GLU A 237 17.58 -11.36 6.29
C GLU A 237 16.65 -12.55 6.05
N GLY A 238 15.55 -12.34 5.31
CA GLY A 238 14.59 -13.39 4.99
C GLY A 238 15.21 -14.53 4.17
N ARG A 239 14.71 -15.73 4.34
CA ARG A 239 15.17 -16.89 3.54
C ARG A 239 14.80 -16.69 2.07
N VAL A 240 15.71 -17.10 1.19
CA VAL A 240 15.50 -17.09 -0.26
C VAL A 240 14.42 -18.09 -0.62
N GLY A 241 13.52 -17.69 -1.54
CA GLY A 241 12.42 -18.53 -2.01
C GLY A 241 11.19 -18.51 -1.09
N GLU A 242 11.19 -17.69 -0.04
CA GLU A 242 10.14 -17.75 0.97
C GLU A 242 9.13 -16.58 0.87
N VAL A 243 7.91 -16.91 1.30
CA VAL A 243 6.83 -15.95 1.51
C VAL A 243 6.71 -15.64 3.00
N TYR A 244 6.43 -14.38 3.33
CA TYR A 244 6.18 -13.94 4.69
C TYR A 244 4.90 -13.12 4.77
N ASN A 245 3.99 -13.52 5.64
CA ASN A 245 2.81 -12.75 6.00
C ASN A 245 3.18 -11.60 6.95
N VAL A 246 2.65 -10.40 6.66
CA VAL A 246 2.92 -9.18 7.43
C VAL A 246 1.60 -8.56 7.87
N GLY A 247 1.11 -8.96 9.03
CA GLY A 247 -0.19 -8.55 9.61
C GLY A 247 -0.05 -7.55 10.74
N GLY A 248 -1.09 -6.73 10.92
CA GLY A 248 -1.13 -5.71 11.97
C GLY A 248 -1.69 -6.20 13.31
N HIS A 249 -2.35 -7.35 13.35
CA HIS A 249 -3.16 -7.84 14.48
C HIS A 249 -4.22 -6.83 14.96
N ASN A 250 -4.75 -6.03 14.03
CA ASN A 250 -5.73 -4.99 14.29
C ASN A 250 -6.98 -5.22 13.43
N GLU A 251 -7.69 -6.32 13.67
CA GLU A 251 -8.93 -6.63 12.93
C GLU A 251 -10.05 -5.67 13.34
N MET A 252 -10.60 -4.96 12.37
CA MET A 252 -11.72 -4.03 12.59
C MET A 252 -12.73 -4.08 11.45
N LYS A 253 -14.01 -3.88 11.78
CA LYS A 253 -15.06 -3.66 10.78
C LYS A 253 -14.89 -2.28 10.15
N ASN A 254 -15.19 -2.17 8.86
CA ASN A 254 -15.12 -0.89 8.16
C ASN A 254 -15.97 0.19 8.82
N ILE A 255 -17.18 -0.15 9.29
CA ILE A 255 -18.07 0.81 9.97
C ILE A 255 -17.45 1.32 11.29
N ASP A 256 -16.75 0.47 12.04
CA ASP A 256 -16.12 0.86 13.31
C ASP A 256 -14.95 1.83 13.06
N ILE A 257 -14.21 1.63 11.96
CA ILE A 257 -13.15 2.56 11.54
C ILE A 257 -13.73 3.93 11.18
N VAL A 258 -14.84 3.96 10.43
CA VAL A 258 -15.50 5.21 10.07
C VAL A 258 -15.94 5.97 11.31
N LYS A 259 -16.60 5.31 12.26
CA LYS A 259 -17.05 5.90 13.53
C LYS A 259 -15.86 6.39 14.37
N LEU A 260 -14.80 5.59 14.48
CA LEU A 260 -13.59 5.96 15.22
C LEU A 260 -12.92 7.19 14.59
N THR A 261 -12.85 7.24 13.25
CA THR A 261 -12.28 8.39 12.53
C THR A 261 -13.07 9.67 12.79
N ILE A 262 -14.41 9.62 12.70
CA ILE A 262 -15.29 10.74 13.03
C ILE A 262 -15.03 11.24 14.45
N LYS A 263 -15.07 10.33 15.42
CA LYS A 263 -14.86 10.65 16.84
C LYS A 263 -13.48 11.26 17.09
N THR A 264 -12.45 10.72 16.48
CA THR A 264 -11.06 11.18 16.65
C THR A 264 -10.89 12.59 16.09
N ILE A 265 -11.41 12.87 14.89
CA ILE A 265 -11.36 14.21 14.29
C ILE A 265 -12.13 15.21 15.14
N HIS A 266 -13.34 14.85 15.58
CA HIS A 266 -14.16 15.72 16.45
C HIS A 266 -13.41 16.09 17.71
N ASN A 267 -12.84 15.10 18.44
CA ASN A 267 -12.09 15.33 19.66
C ASN A 267 -10.84 16.20 19.43
N MET A 268 -10.05 15.94 18.38
CA MET A 268 -8.89 16.76 18.03
C MET A 268 -9.27 18.22 17.78
N MET A 269 -10.40 18.48 17.12
CA MET A 269 -10.91 19.83 16.83
C MET A 269 -11.58 20.49 18.05
N GLU A 270 -12.01 19.71 19.06
CA GLU A 270 -12.42 20.26 20.34
C GLU A 270 -11.23 20.72 21.18
N GLU A 271 -10.16 19.90 21.20
CA GLU A 271 -8.93 20.19 21.94
C GLU A 271 -8.13 21.34 21.31
N ASP A 272 -8.05 21.40 19.96
CA ASP A 272 -7.35 22.47 19.22
C ASP A 272 -8.27 23.13 18.21
N LYS A 273 -8.81 24.30 18.58
CA LYS A 273 -9.70 25.10 17.73
C LYS A 273 -9.03 25.58 16.43
N ASN A 274 -7.71 25.65 16.36
CA ASN A 274 -7.00 26.06 15.16
C ASN A 274 -7.22 25.05 14.03
N LEU A 275 -7.34 23.75 14.36
CA LEU A 275 -7.64 22.71 13.37
C LEU A 275 -8.97 22.90 12.66
N ARG A 276 -9.92 23.63 13.25
CA ARG A 276 -11.23 23.90 12.63
C ARG A 276 -11.11 24.79 11.39
N THR A 277 -10.04 25.56 11.26
CA THR A 277 -9.82 26.48 10.14
C THR A 277 -9.68 25.79 8.79
N ILE A 278 -9.30 24.49 8.77
CA ILE A 278 -9.16 23.69 7.55
C ILE A 278 -10.49 23.15 7.02
N LEU A 279 -11.57 23.22 7.82
CA LEU A 279 -12.90 22.78 7.40
C LEU A 279 -13.43 23.68 6.27
N LYS A 280 -13.91 23.08 5.19
CA LYS A 280 -14.61 23.85 4.14
C LYS A 280 -15.99 24.33 4.60
N LYS A 281 -16.67 23.57 5.45
CA LYS A 281 -17.95 23.95 6.06
C LYS A 281 -17.72 24.77 7.32
N GLN A 282 -17.73 26.08 7.21
CA GLN A 282 -17.47 27.03 8.31
C GLN A 282 -18.74 27.70 8.80
N VAL A 283 -19.63 26.93 9.45
CA VAL A 283 -20.78 27.47 10.17
C VAL A 283 -20.31 27.97 11.53
N LYS A 284 -20.76 29.15 11.96
CA LYS A 284 -20.42 29.72 13.27
C LYS A 284 -21.45 29.32 14.31
N ASP A 285 -21.00 28.99 15.52
CA ASP A 285 -21.86 28.80 16.69
C ASP A 285 -22.28 30.15 17.36
N ALA A 286 -23.03 30.09 18.45
CA ALA A 286 -23.47 31.26 19.18
C ALA A 286 -22.32 32.09 19.79
N ASN A 287 -21.15 31.51 19.97
CA ASN A 287 -19.93 32.15 20.51
C ASN A 287 -19.05 32.75 19.40
N GLY A 288 -19.39 32.52 18.13
CA GLY A 288 -18.61 32.95 16.97
C GLY A 288 -17.49 31.98 16.58
N ASP A 289 -17.36 30.82 17.24
CA ASP A 289 -16.45 29.73 16.89
C ASP A 289 -16.98 28.94 15.69
N ILE A 290 -16.11 28.24 14.97
CA ILE A 290 -16.52 27.31 13.93
C ILE A 290 -17.21 26.12 14.60
N ASP A 291 -18.49 25.91 14.27
CA ASP A 291 -19.30 24.80 14.76
C ASP A 291 -18.83 23.48 14.15
N ILE A 292 -18.57 22.50 15.00
CA ILE A 292 -18.18 21.13 14.62
C ILE A 292 -19.21 20.09 15.05
N SER A 293 -20.36 20.48 15.59
CA SER A 293 -21.40 19.56 16.05
C SER A 293 -21.93 18.63 14.96
N TRP A 294 -21.82 19.06 13.71
CA TRP A 294 -22.20 18.28 12.52
C TRP A 294 -21.19 17.16 12.17
N ILE A 295 -19.97 17.16 12.79
CA ILE A 295 -19.00 16.08 12.64
C ILE A 295 -19.43 14.94 13.56
N ASN A 296 -20.38 14.13 13.11
CA ASN A 296 -20.97 13.03 13.85
C ASN A 296 -21.39 11.89 12.90
N GLU A 297 -21.96 10.81 13.43
CA GLU A 297 -22.36 9.63 12.66
C GLU A 297 -23.47 9.88 11.61
N GLU A 298 -24.20 11.01 11.67
CA GLU A 298 -25.18 11.39 10.64
C GLU A 298 -24.54 11.65 9.26
N LEU A 299 -23.22 11.82 9.21
CA LEU A 299 -22.49 11.91 7.94
C LEU A 299 -22.47 10.57 7.20
N ILE A 300 -22.61 9.43 7.88
CA ILE A 300 -22.54 8.09 7.29
C ILE A 300 -23.71 7.92 6.30
N THR A 301 -23.38 7.38 5.13
CA THR A 301 -24.36 7.03 4.09
C THR A 301 -24.00 5.65 3.55
N HIS A 302 -24.93 4.70 3.68
CA HIS A 302 -24.78 3.38 3.12
C HIS A 302 -24.99 3.40 1.61
N VAL A 303 -24.07 2.77 0.88
CA VAL A 303 -24.13 2.65 -0.58
C VAL A 303 -24.17 1.17 -0.97
N PRO A 304 -24.61 0.82 -2.20
CA PRO A 304 -24.62 -0.57 -2.65
C PRO A 304 -23.26 -1.22 -2.47
N ASP A 305 -23.26 -2.48 -2.03
CA ASP A 305 -22.01 -3.21 -1.77
C ASP A 305 -21.24 -3.49 -3.07
N ARG A 306 -19.94 -3.69 -2.94
CA ARG A 306 -19.03 -4.02 -4.03
C ARG A 306 -19.24 -5.45 -4.49
N LEU A 307 -19.14 -5.69 -5.81
CA LEU A 307 -19.15 -7.05 -6.37
C LEU A 307 -17.90 -7.82 -5.91
N GLY A 308 -18.10 -9.07 -5.46
CA GLY A 308 -17.01 -9.91 -4.97
C GLY A 308 -16.33 -9.37 -3.71
N HIS A 309 -17.06 -8.66 -2.85
CA HIS A 309 -16.52 -8.06 -1.64
C HIS A 309 -16.30 -9.11 -0.54
N ASP A 310 -15.06 -9.48 -0.32
CA ASP A 310 -14.67 -10.47 0.69
C ASP A 310 -15.09 -10.03 2.10
N ALA A 311 -15.58 -10.99 2.89
CA ALA A 311 -16.13 -10.70 4.21
C ALA A 311 -15.06 -10.37 5.26
N ARG A 312 -13.96 -11.15 5.29
CA ARG A 312 -12.90 -10.97 6.30
C ARG A 312 -11.53 -11.34 5.76
N TYR A 313 -10.54 -10.49 6.09
CA TYR A 313 -9.12 -10.79 5.96
C TYR A 313 -8.46 -10.73 7.34
N ALA A 314 -7.69 -11.76 7.66
CA ALA A 314 -6.81 -11.80 8.81
C ALA A 314 -5.65 -12.74 8.50
N ILE A 315 -4.42 -12.28 8.67
CA ILE A 315 -3.22 -13.06 8.38
C ILE A 315 -2.42 -13.33 9.63
N ASP A 316 -1.76 -14.48 9.66
CA ASP A 316 -0.87 -14.89 10.74
C ASP A 316 0.58 -14.50 10.43
N PRO A 317 1.19 -13.54 11.15
CA PRO A 317 2.59 -13.17 10.98
C PRO A 317 3.56 -13.99 11.86
N THR A 318 3.15 -15.14 12.35
CA THR A 318 3.98 -15.97 13.25
C THR A 318 5.30 -16.38 12.62
N LYS A 319 5.33 -16.65 11.32
CA LYS A 319 6.57 -17.02 10.59
C LYS A 319 7.61 -15.92 10.63
N ILE A 320 7.24 -14.70 10.21
CA ILE A 320 8.18 -13.56 10.21
C ILE A 320 8.65 -13.21 11.64
N LYS A 321 7.77 -13.34 12.63
CA LYS A 321 8.12 -13.16 14.04
C LYS A 321 9.17 -14.19 14.50
N ASN A 322 8.96 -15.46 14.20
CA ASN A 322 9.82 -16.54 14.68
C ASN A 322 11.18 -16.56 13.96
N GLU A 323 11.20 -16.27 12.66
CA GLU A 323 12.41 -16.34 11.85
C GLU A 323 13.23 -15.04 11.89
N LEU A 324 12.58 -13.88 11.93
CA LEU A 324 13.23 -12.58 11.82
C LEU A 324 13.03 -11.68 13.04
N GLY A 325 12.21 -12.08 14.02
CA GLY A 325 11.93 -11.28 15.21
C GLY A 325 11.02 -10.07 14.97
N TRP A 326 10.45 -9.92 13.75
CA TRP A 326 9.55 -8.82 13.46
C TRP A 326 8.17 -9.02 14.08
N TYR A 327 7.61 -7.92 14.60
CA TYR A 327 6.24 -7.85 15.09
C TYR A 327 5.72 -6.42 14.92
N PRO A 328 4.42 -6.18 14.60
CA PRO A 328 3.88 -4.82 14.48
C PRO A 328 3.93 -4.12 15.85
N GLU A 329 4.54 -2.94 15.89
CA GLU A 329 4.71 -2.17 17.12
C GLU A 329 3.58 -1.16 17.34
N THR A 330 2.86 -0.77 16.27
CA THR A 330 1.85 0.28 16.31
C THR A 330 0.45 -0.31 16.45
N MET A 331 -0.15 -0.14 17.62
CA MET A 331 -1.57 -0.46 17.83
C MET A 331 -2.46 0.47 17.01
N PHE A 332 -3.61 -0.04 16.52
CA PHE A 332 -4.49 0.75 15.65
C PHE A 332 -4.97 2.05 16.30
N ALA A 333 -5.28 2.02 17.60
CA ALA A 333 -5.72 3.21 18.35
C ALA A 333 -4.70 4.36 18.32
N ASP A 334 -3.41 4.05 18.37
CA ASP A 334 -2.34 5.05 18.29
C ASP A 334 -2.04 5.44 16.85
N GLY A 335 -2.02 4.47 15.96
CA GLY A 335 -1.73 4.67 14.54
C GLY A 335 -2.78 5.53 13.83
N ILE A 336 -4.07 5.35 14.15
CA ILE A 336 -5.15 6.15 13.56
C ILE A 336 -5.04 7.63 13.96
N VAL A 337 -4.69 7.92 15.22
CA VAL A 337 -4.46 9.28 15.70
C VAL A 337 -3.30 9.93 14.95
N LYS A 338 -2.17 9.23 14.80
CA LYS A 338 -1.01 9.69 14.01
C LYS A 338 -1.40 9.95 12.55
N THR A 339 -2.18 9.05 11.95
CA THR A 339 -2.63 9.16 10.55
C THR A 339 -3.55 10.35 10.33
N ILE A 340 -4.54 10.55 11.22
CA ILE A 340 -5.45 11.69 11.15
C ILE A 340 -4.68 12.98 11.33
N ARG A 341 -3.85 13.11 12.36
CA ARG A 341 -3.03 14.30 12.61
C ARG A 341 -2.19 14.65 11.40
N TRP A 342 -1.49 13.66 10.83
CA TRP A 342 -0.71 13.87 9.62
C TRP A 342 -1.56 14.42 8.46
N ASN A 343 -2.75 13.87 8.22
CA ASN A 343 -3.65 14.35 7.18
C ASN A 343 -4.11 15.81 7.45
N LEU A 344 -4.43 16.16 8.71
CA LEU A 344 -4.84 17.52 9.05
C LEU A 344 -3.70 18.54 8.85
N GLU A 345 -2.47 18.14 9.09
CA GLU A 345 -1.27 19.00 8.98
C GLU A 345 -0.71 19.12 7.56
N HIS A 346 -1.08 18.21 6.62
CA HIS A 346 -0.52 18.15 5.27
C HIS A 346 -1.57 18.41 4.18
N GLN A 347 -2.38 19.44 4.36
CA GLN A 347 -3.46 19.78 3.44
C GLN A 347 -2.97 20.17 2.04
N ASP A 348 -1.79 20.76 1.93
CA ASP A 348 -1.18 21.10 0.65
C ASP A 348 -0.92 19.83 -0.19
N TRP A 349 -0.35 18.79 0.43
CA TRP A 349 -0.16 17.50 -0.22
C TRP A 349 -1.51 16.86 -0.63
N ILE A 350 -2.51 16.89 0.27
CA ILE A 350 -3.84 16.37 -0.03
C ILE A 350 -4.44 17.07 -1.25
N GLN A 351 -4.35 18.41 -1.33
CA GLN A 351 -4.84 19.20 -2.46
C GLN A 351 -4.11 18.84 -3.76
N GLU A 352 -2.79 18.66 -3.71
CA GLU A 352 -1.99 18.26 -4.87
C GLU A 352 -2.46 16.91 -5.42
N VAL A 353 -2.58 15.87 -4.57
CA VAL A 353 -2.93 14.52 -5.01
C VAL A 353 -4.42 14.32 -5.32
N THR A 354 -5.31 15.20 -4.84
CA THR A 354 -6.76 15.13 -5.13
C THR A 354 -7.17 15.99 -6.32
N SER A 355 -6.23 16.67 -6.97
CA SER A 355 -6.49 17.46 -8.18
C SER A 355 -6.59 16.58 -9.44
N GLY A 356 -7.15 17.13 -10.50
CA GLY A 356 -7.11 16.51 -11.83
C GLY A 356 -7.89 15.20 -11.96
N ASP A 357 -7.21 14.10 -12.31
CA ASP A 357 -7.87 12.82 -12.65
C ASP A 357 -8.48 12.11 -11.44
N TYR A 358 -7.98 12.34 -10.22
CA TYR A 358 -8.61 11.85 -9.01
C TYR A 358 -10.04 12.41 -8.85
N GLN A 359 -10.26 13.71 -9.05
CA GLN A 359 -11.59 14.31 -8.91
C GLN A 359 -12.58 13.72 -9.92
N LYS A 360 -12.16 13.52 -11.16
CA LYS A 360 -13.00 12.86 -12.19
C LYS A 360 -13.43 11.45 -11.76
N TYR A 361 -12.47 10.68 -11.21
CA TYR A 361 -12.74 9.34 -10.72
C TYR A 361 -13.70 9.35 -9.53
N TYR A 362 -13.48 10.23 -8.55
CA TYR A 362 -14.34 10.40 -7.39
C TYR A 362 -15.81 10.69 -7.80
N ASP A 363 -15.98 11.62 -8.74
CA ASP A 363 -17.32 11.99 -9.23
C ASP A 363 -18.01 10.83 -9.95
N MET A 364 -17.25 10.02 -10.71
CA MET A 364 -17.78 8.84 -11.39
C MET A 364 -18.24 7.77 -10.38
N MET A 365 -17.47 7.50 -9.35
CA MET A 365 -17.73 6.43 -8.38
C MET A 365 -18.84 6.78 -7.38
N TYR A 366 -18.84 8.01 -6.87
CA TYR A 366 -19.68 8.37 -5.73
C TYR A 366 -20.81 9.33 -6.06
N THR A 367 -20.70 10.12 -7.14
CA THR A 367 -21.75 11.07 -7.54
C THR A 367 -22.75 10.45 -8.52
N LYS A 368 -22.31 9.57 -9.42
CA LYS A 368 -23.15 8.93 -10.44
C LYS A 368 -23.77 7.60 -10.00
N LYS A 369 -23.17 6.86 -9.05
CA LYS A 369 -23.73 5.60 -8.52
C LYS A 369 -24.79 5.79 -7.45
N GLY A 370 -25.06 6.99 -7.01
CA GLY A 370 -26.15 7.36 -6.09
C GLY A 370 -27.52 7.51 -6.77
N ARG A 371 -27.73 6.92 -7.96
CA ARG A 371 -29.02 6.86 -8.64
C ARG A 371 -29.52 5.43 -8.73
#